data_30123576b634596adad803a70cf78d9e
#
_entry.id   30123576b634596adad803a70cf78d9e
#
_cell.length_a   1.000
_cell.length_b   1.000
_cell.length_c   1.000
_cell.angle_alpha   90.00
_cell.angle_beta   90.00
_cell.angle_gamma   90.00
#
_symmetry.space_group_name_H-M   'P 1'
#
loop_
_entity.id
_entity.type
_entity.pdbx_description
1 polymer ?
#
loop_
_entity_poly.entity_id
_entity_poly.type
_entity_poly.pdbx_seq_one_letter_code
_entity_poly.pdbx_strand_id
1 'polypeptide(L)'
;MNIHEYQAKKILAENGIAIPAGGIAYTPSEAKRVALSLTSRGPWMLKAQIQSGARASGHFVEREAGHKSGIRQITQISNINYETSQMLNNTLVTEQTGPEGKLVSKVYVEAFKKVKHVFYAGIVIDCSIPAITLLVSEIINQNIIKVATTDESKILRINLKYGEEFNETQILKVLDFLSLDKRYLQNFSDFFAKLYHTFIKLDAQMI
;
A
#
# COMPACT_ATOMS: atom_id res chain seq x y z
N MET A 1 9.26 9.06 10.41
CA MET A 1 9.53 7.63 10.78
C MET A 1 8.90 6.74 9.72
N ASN A 2 9.68 5.84 9.13
CA ASN A 2 9.15 4.90 8.15
C ASN A 2 8.57 3.69 8.87
N ILE A 3 7.32 3.33 8.56
CA ILE A 3 6.62 2.18 9.13
C ILE A 3 6.43 1.07 8.08
N HIS A 4 6.22 -0.17 8.52
CA HIS A 4 5.89 -1.27 7.63
C HIS A 4 4.43 -1.20 7.16
N GLU A 5 4.11 -1.84 6.04
CA GLU A 5 2.75 -1.90 5.47
C GLU A 5 1.71 -2.37 6.50
N TYR A 6 2.01 -3.40 7.30
CA TYR A 6 1.05 -3.90 8.30
C TYR A 6 0.75 -2.88 9.40
N GLN A 7 1.74 -2.05 9.78
CA GLN A 7 1.57 -0.97 10.75
C GLN A 7 0.71 0.16 10.16
N ALA A 8 1.01 0.56 8.91
CA ALA A 8 0.21 1.54 8.18
C ALA A 8 -1.25 1.07 8.05
N LYS A 9 -1.48 -0.18 7.65
CA LYS A 9 -2.83 -0.76 7.57
C LYS A 9 -3.56 -0.75 8.90
N LYS A 10 -2.88 -1.10 10.00
CA LYS A 10 -3.48 -1.02 11.35
C LYS A 10 -3.94 0.40 11.67
N ILE A 11 -3.08 1.38 11.43
CA ILE A 11 -3.40 2.81 11.64
C ILE A 11 -4.59 3.23 10.78
N LEU A 12 -4.61 2.89 9.50
CA LEU A 12 -5.71 3.23 8.60
C LEU A 12 -7.04 2.62 9.08
N ALA A 13 -7.02 1.35 9.50
CA ALA A 13 -8.21 0.67 10.03
C ALA A 13 -8.74 1.32 11.33
N GLU A 14 -7.84 1.67 12.26
CA GLU A 14 -8.18 2.36 13.51
C GLU A 14 -8.79 3.75 13.29
N ASN A 15 -8.53 4.36 12.13
CA ASN A 15 -9.12 5.63 11.71
C ASN A 15 -10.29 5.45 10.70
N GLY A 16 -10.88 4.25 10.63
CA GLY A 16 -12.09 3.96 9.88
C GLY A 16 -11.90 3.86 8.36
N ILE A 17 -10.68 3.68 7.88
CA ILE A 17 -10.39 3.42 6.47
C ILE A 17 -10.43 1.90 6.24
N ALA A 18 -11.26 1.46 5.29
CA ALA A 18 -11.41 0.05 4.98
C ALA A 18 -10.12 -0.54 4.38
N ILE A 19 -9.66 -1.64 4.96
CA ILE A 19 -8.50 -2.40 4.49
C ILE A 19 -8.89 -3.88 4.27
N PRO A 20 -8.17 -4.63 3.42
CA PRO A 20 -8.32 -6.08 3.37
C PRO A 20 -7.99 -6.71 4.73
N ALA A 21 -8.77 -7.69 5.15
CA ALA A 21 -8.48 -8.46 6.36
C ALA A 21 -7.15 -9.20 6.20
N GLY A 22 -6.31 -9.15 7.24
CA GLY A 22 -4.98 -9.77 7.20
C GLY A 22 -4.30 -9.75 8.55
N GLY A 23 -3.11 -10.37 8.61
CA GLY A 23 -2.31 -10.42 9.83
C GLY A 23 -0.82 -10.61 9.54
N ILE A 24 -0.01 -10.21 10.52
CA ILE A 24 1.43 -10.39 10.52
C ILE A 24 1.79 -11.82 10.96
N ALA A 25 2.88 -12.37 10.41
CA ALA A 25 3.43 -13.65 10.79
C ALA A 25 4.96 -13.61 10.78
N TYR A 26 5.57 -14.24 11.77
CA TYR A 26 7.02 -14.35 11.95
C TYR A 26 7.52 -15.76 11.66
N THR A 27 6.60 -16.72 11.52
CA THR A 27 6.89 -18.11 11.20
C THR A 27 5.94 -18.63 10.12
N PRO A 28 6.31 -19.70 9.37
CA PRO A 28 5.40 -20.34 8.42
C PRO A 28 4.10 -20.82 9.06
N SER A 29 4.17 -21.40 10.27
CA SER A 29 3.00 -21.87 11.00
C SER A 29 2.05 -20.75 11.40
N GLU A 30 2.59 -19.58 11.78
CA GLU A 30 1.78 -18.39 12.03
C GLU A 30 1.11 -17.87 10.77
N ALA A 31 1.82 -17.85 9.62
CA ALA A 31 1.25 -17.42 8.34
C ALA A 31 0.05 -18.29 7.95
N LYS A 32 0.17 -19.63 8.12
CA LYS A 32 -0.93 -20.56 7.90
C LYS A 32 -2.10 -20.31 8.86
N ARG A 33 -1.81 -20.08 10.14
CA ARG A 33 -2.85 -19.77 11.15
C ARG A 33 -3.60 -18.48 10.81
N VAL A 34 -2.87 -17.42 10.40
CA VAL A 34 -3.48 -16.17 9.93
C VAL A 34 -4.39 -16.46 8.72
N ALA A 35 -3.91 -17.14 7.71
CA ALA A 35 -4.71 -17.47 6.52
C ALA A 35 -5.99 -18.23 6.85
N LEU A 36 -5.92 -19.18 7.78
CA LEU A 36 -7.08 -19.95 8.24
C LEU A 36 -8.08 -19.13 9.06
N SER A 37 -7.62 -18.08 9.76
CA SER A 37 -8.49 -17.16 10.52
C SER A 37 -9.25 -16.17 9.64
N LEU A 38 -8.80 -15.96 8.39
CA LEU A 38 -9.49 -15.09 7.45
C LEU A 38 -10.77 -15.77 6.93
N THR A 39 -11.83 -14.99 6.79
CA THR A 39 -13.13 -15.49 6.30
C THR A 39 -13.09 -15.99 4.86
N SER A 40 -12.09 -15.56 4.07
CA SER A 40 -11.89 -16.03 2.71
C SER A 40 -11.23 -17.41 2.69
N ARG A 41 -11.74 -18.30 1.86
CA ARG A 41 -11.10 -19.61 1.59
C ARG A 41 -9.94 -19.52 0.58
N GLY A 42 -9.33 -18.35 0.44
CA GLY A 42 -8.32 -18.02 -0.55
C GLY A 42 -8.94 -17.39 -1.82
N PRO A 43 -8.12 -16.97 -2.79
CA PRO A 43 -6.66 -16.87 -2.61
C PRO A 43 -6.24 -15.85 -1.55
N TRP A 44 -5.00 -15.94 -1.11
CA TRP A 44 -4.37 -15.00 -0.16
C TRP A 44 -3.19 -14.31 -0.82
N MET A 45 -2.88 -13.10 -0.34
CA MET A 45 -1.64 -12.41 -0.69
C MET A 45 -0.65 -12.57 0.46
N LEU A 46 0.53 -13.10 0.16
CA LEU A 46 1.67 -13.21 1.07
C LEU A 46 2.67 -12.11 0.70
N LYS A 47 2.99 -11.22 1.63
CA LYS A 47 3.79 -10.01 1.37
C LYS A 47 4.96 -9.92 2.34
N ALA A 48 6.19 -9.94 1.85
CA ALA A 48 7.38 -9.63 2.64
C ALA A 48 7.25 -8.24 3.27
N GLN A 49 7.61 -8.11 4.54
CA GLN A 49 7.56 -6.84 5.25
C GLN A 49 8.96 -6.28 5.43
N ILE A 50 9.36 -5.41 4.51
CA ILE A 50 10.57 -4.60 4.58
C ILE A 50 10.19 -3.12 4.45
N GLN A 51 11.05 -2.22 4.92
CA GLN A 51 10.86 -0.77 4.77
C GLN A 51 11.31 -0.33 3.38
N SER A 52 10.64 -0.83 2.35
CA SER A 52 10.87 -0.50 0.94
C SER A 52 9.65 -0.78 0.11
N GLY A 53 9.44 0.01 -0.92
CA GLY A 53 8.46 -0.24 -1.99
C GLY A 53 8.97 -1.24 -3.02
N ALA A 54 8.24 -1.35 -4.15
CA ALA A 54 8.58 -2.16 -5.30
C ALA A 54 8.84 -3.66 -5.02
N ARG A 55 8.28 -4.21 -3.92
CA ARG A 55 8.44 -5.62 -3.50
C ARG A 55 7.90 -6.62 -4.53
N ALA A 56 6.91 -6.21 -5.33
CA ALA A 56 6.32 -7.05 -6.38
C ALA A 56 7.30 -7.31 -7.55
N SER A 57 8.22 -6.39 -7.80
CA SER A 57 9.28 -6.51 -8.80
C SER A 57 10.64 -6.86 -8.20
N GLY A 58 10.72 -7.00 -6.87
CA GLY A 58 11.94 -7.40 -6.18
C GLY A 58 12.27 -8.88 -6.38
N HIS A 59 13.52 -9.23 -6.10
CA HIS A 59 14.02 -10.61 -6.13
C HIS A 59 14.79 -10.92 -4.85
N PHE A 60 14.88 -12.19 -4.51
CA PHE A 60 15.68 -12.67 -3.38
C PHE A 60 17.10 -13.01 -3.83
N VAL A 61 18.07 -12.73 -2.96
CA VAL A 61 19.48 -13.02 -3.21
C VAL A 61 19.77 -14.53 -3.07
N GLU A 62 19.17 -15.13 -2.06
CA GLU A 62 19.38 -16.54 -1.73
C GLU A 62 18.63 -17.45 -2.72
N ARG A 63 19.33 -18.47 -3.25
CA ARG A 63 18.75 -19.40 -4.24
C ARG A 63 17.58 -20.21 -3.68
N GLU A 64 17.61 -20.51 -2.38
CA GLU A 64 16.56 -21.24 -1.67
C GLU A 64 15.24 -20.47 -1.65
N ALA A 65 15.28 -19.12 -1.75
CA ALA A 65 14.10 -18.28 -1.84
C ALA A 65 13.37 -18.39 -3.20
N GLY A 66 14.00 -19.02 -4.19
CA GLY A 66 13.49 -19.16 -5.55
C GLY A 66 13.44 -17.82 -6.31
N HIS A 67 12.89 -17.86 -7.52
CA HIS A 67 12.81 -16.69 -8.42
C HIS A 67 11.56 -15.82 -8.22
N LYS A 68 10.75 -16.09 -7.19
CA LYS A 68 9.51 -15.37 -6.94
C LYS A 68 9.79 -14.05 -6.21
N SER A 69 8.92 -13.08 -6.44
CA SER A 69 9.01 -11.76 -5.81
C SER A 69 8.64 -11.75 -4.31
N GLY A 70 8.78 -10.59 -3.69
CA GLY A 70 8.38 -10.33 -2.29
C GLY A 70 6.86 -10.20 -2.08
N ILE A 71 6.04 -10.33 -3.14
CA ILE A 71 4.57 -10.37 -3.05
C ILE A 71 4.09 -11.57 -3.86
N ARG A 72 3.41 -12.53 -3.20
CA ARG A 72 2.97 -13.79 -3.81
C ARG A 72 1.48 -14.02 -3.59
N GLN A 73 0.79 -14.45 -4.64
CA GLN A 73 -0.59 -14.92 -4.53
C GLN A 73 -0.58 -16.41 -4.24
N ILE A 74 -1.26 -16.82 -3.17
CA ILE A 74 -1.35 -18.21 -2.72
C ILE A 74 -2.77 -18.70 -2.93
N THR A 75 -2.94 -19.72 -3.76
CA THR A 75 -4.26 -20.30 -4.08
C THR A 75 -4.62 -21.49 -3.22
N GLN A 76 -3.62 -22.17 -2.66
CA GLN A 76 -3.80 -23.37 -1.83
C GLN A 76 -3.18 -23.18 -0.46
N ILE A 77 -3.94 -23.43 0.58
CA ILE A 77 -3.49 -23.29 1.98
C ILE A 77 -2.26 -24.17 2.31
N SER A 78 -2.11 -25.31 1.66
CA SER A 78 -0.95 -26.20 1.80
C SER A 78 0.37 -25.50 1.45
N ASN A 79 0.34 -24.55 0.52
CA ASN A 79 1.55 -23.90 0.01
C ASN A 79 2.01 -22.72 0.88
N ILE A 80 1.19 -22.24 1.81
CA ILE A 80 1.53 -21.05 2.63
C ILE A 80 2.80 -21.28 3.44
N ASN A 81 2.96 -22.44 4.08
CA ASN A 81 4.15 -22.73 4.87
C ASN A 81 5.41 -22.68 4.01
N TYR A 82 5.39 -23.34 2.86
CA TYR A 82 6.52 -23.38 1.94
C TYR A 82 6.85 -21.98 1.41
N GLU A 83 5.86 -21.26 0.88
CA GLU A 83 6.07 -19.91 0.34
C GLU A 83 6.56 -18.91 1.41
N THR A 84 6.11 -19.08 2.66
CA THR A 84 6.58 -18.26 3.77
C THR A 84 8.02 -18.58 4.14
N SER A 85 8.42 -19.88 4.19
CA SER A 85 9.80 -20.26 4.47
C SER A 85 10.77 -19.77 3.40
N GLN A 86 10.31 -19.65 2.15
CA GLN A 86 11.08 -19.10 1.05
C GLN A 86 11.28 -17.57 1.14
N MET A 87 10.52 -16.88 1.98
CA MET A 87 10.66 -15.43 2.19
C MET A 87 11.40 -15.08 3.46
N LEU A 88 11.10 -15.79 4.57
CA LEU A 88 11.67 -15.48 5.87
C LEU A 88 13.16 -15.79 5.92
N ASN A 89 13.91 -14.91 6.57
CA ASN A 89 15.37 -14.96 6.74
C ASN A 89 16.15 -14.90 5.40
N ASN A 90 15.50 -14.48 4.31
CA ASN A 90 16.12 -14.23 3.03
C ASN A 90 16.13 -12.74 2.72
N THR A 91 17.10 -12.29 1.92
CA THR A 91 17.34 -10.89 1.58
C THR A 91 16.58 -10.51 0.31
N LEU A 92 15.61 -9.60 0.43
CA LEU A 92 14.85 -9.07 -0.70
C LEU A 92 15.49 -7.79 -1.22
N VAL A 93 15.89 -7.81 -2.49
CA VAL A 93 16.40 -6.66 -3.24
C VAL A 93 15.27 -6.05 -4.05
N THR A 94 15.12 -4.73 -3.95
CA THR A 94 14.17 -3.92 -4.74
C THR A 94 14.89 -2.70 -5.31
N GLU A 95 14.28 -2.00 -6.25
CA GLU A 95 14.82 -0.74 -6.78
C GLU A 95 15.17 0.28 -5.67
N GLN A 96 14.41 0.26 -4.56
CA GLN A 96 14.57 1.22 -3.47
C GLN A 96 15.52 0.78 -2.36
N THR A 97 15.83 -0.52 -2.25
CA THR A 97 16.80 -1.00 -1.24
C THR A 97 18.24 -0.88 -1.68
N GLY A 98 18.48 -0.70 -2.99
CA GLY A 98 19.79 -0.89 -3.56
C GLY A 98 20.22 -2.38 -3.56
N PRO A 99 21.45 -2.69 -4.01
CA PRO A 99 21.95 -4.06 -4.16
C PRO A 99 22.08 -4.82 -2.84
N GLU A 100 22.26 -4.12 -1.72
CA GLU A 100 22.35 -4.71 -0.38
C GLU A 100 21.07 -5.42 0.06
N GLY A 101 19.92 -5.00 -0.48
CA GLY A 101 18.62 -5.55 -0.12
C GLY A 101 18.23 -5.31 1.34
N LYS A 102 17.19 -6.00 1.77
CA LYS A 102 16.72 -6.01 3.17
C LYS A 102 16.32 -7.42 3.58
N LEU A 103 16.76 -7.84 4.76
CA LEU A 103 16.37 -9.11 5.35
C LEU A 103 14.87 -9.13 5.67
N VAL A 104 14.18 -10.17 5.25
CA VAL A 104 12.76 -10.36 5.53
C VAL A 104 12.59 -11.13 6.83
N SER A 105 12.29 -10.43 7.91
CA SER A 105 12.07 -11.03 9.24
C SER A 105 10.61 -11.36 9.53
N LYS A 106 9.68 -10.92 8.70
CA LYS A 106 8.25 -11.10 8.86
C LYS A 106 7.52 -10.97 7.54
N VAL A 107 6.34 -11.59 7.46
CA VAL A 107 5.44 -11.50 6.31
C VAL A 107 4.05 -11.04 6.75
N TYR A 108 3.28 -10.46 5.83
CA TYR A 108 1.88 -10.12 6.03
C TYR A 108 1.03 -11.00 5.13
N VAL A 109 0.03 -11.65 5.70
CA VAL A 109 -0.94 -12.49 4.98
C VAL A 109 -2.26 -11.76 4.96
N GLU A 110 -2.84 -11.55 3.79
CA GLU A 110 -4.14 -10.90 3.64
C GLU A 110 -5.06 -11.62 2.66
N ALA A 111 -6.36 -11.46 2.84
CA ALA A 111 -7.36 -11.94 1.91
C ALA A 111 -7.20 -11.22 0.56
N PHE A 112 -7.07 -11.98 -0.53
CA PHE A 112 -7.09 -11.42 -1.87
C PHE A 112 -8.49 -10.92 -2.20
N LYS A 113 -8.58 -9.70 -2.72
CA LYS A 113 -9.82 -9.15 -3.27
C LYS A 113 -9.59 -8.80 -4.72
N LYS A 114 -10.43 -9.33 -5.61
CA LYS A 114 -10.46 -8.88 -7.00
C LYS A 114 -11.06 -7.47 -7.02
N VAL A 115 -10.31 -6.50 -7.50
CA VAL A 115 -10.72 -5.10 -7.63
C VAL A 115 -10.90 -4.74 -9.10
N LYS A 116 -11.78 -3.78 -9.39
CA LYS A 116 -12.01 -3.31 -10.77
C LYS A 116 -11.02 -2.21 -11.16
N HIS A 117 -10.75 -1.31 -10.23
CA HIS A 117 -9.86 -0.16 -10.43
C HIS A 117 -8.88 -0.07 -9.28
N VAL A 118 -7.66 0.30 -9.59
CA VAL A 118 -6.60 0.58 -8.62
C VAL A 118 -5.97 1.89 -9.04
N PHE A 119 -5.77 2.78 -8.08
CA PHE A 119 -5.12 4.06 -8.31
C PHE A 119 -4.27 4.43 -7.09
N TYR A 120 -3.34 5.32 -7.32
CA TYR A 120 -2.51 5.90 -6.27
C TYR A 120 -3.23 7.09 -5.65
N ALA A 121 -3.21 7.18 -4.32
CA ALA A 121 -3.58 8.38 -3.58
C ALA A 121 -2.62 8.55 -2.41
N GLY A 122 -2.16 9.77 -2.17
CA GLY A 122 -1.28 10.09 -1.04
C GLY A 122 -1.41 11.54 -0.64
N ILE A 123 -1.23 11.83 0.64
CA ILE A 123 -1.18 13.19 1.18
C ILE A 123 0.25 13.45 1.64
N VAL A 124 0.81 14.58 1.24
CA VAL A 124 2.19 14.99 1.56
C VAL A 124 2.23 16.45 2.00
N ILE A 125 3.23 16.80 2.81
CA ILE A 125 3.59 18.22 3.00
C ILE A 125 4.43 18.61 1.79
N ASP A 126 3.96 19.60 1.02
CA ASP A 126 4.72 20.16 -0.09
C ASP A 126 5.64 21.27 0.44
N CYS A 127 6.93 20.97 0.49
CA CYS A 127 7.92 21.94 0.99
C CYS A 127 8.18 23.10 0.02
N SER A 128 7.72 23.03 -1.22
CA SER A 128 7.86 24.09 -2.21
C SER A 128 6.80 25.18 -2.05
N ILE A 129 5.69 24.85 -1.42
CA ILE A 129 4.57 25.72 -1.10
C ILE A 129 4.08 25.41 0.32
N PRO A 130 3.55 26.39 1.08
CA PRO A 130 3.03 26.14 2.43
C PRO A 130 1.66 25.46 2.38
N ALA A 131 1.61 24.22 1.87
CA ALA A 131 0.38 23.48 1.66
C ALA A 131 0.50 21.98 1.96
N ILE A 132 -0.62 21.40 2.32
CA ILE A 132 -0.82 19.93 2.34
C ILE A 132 -1.37 19.57 0.98
N THR A 133 -0.70 18.64 0.28
CA THR A 133 -1.05 18.28 -1.09
C THR A 133 -1.56 16.85 -1.17
N LEU A 134 -2.78 16.68 -1.70
CA LEU A 134 -3.28 15.40 -2.17
C LEU A 134 -2.72 15.14 -3.56
N LEU A 135 -2.11 13.97 -3.73
CA LEU A 135 -1.63 13.45 -5.00
C LEU A 135 -2.50 12.27 -5.40
N VAL A 136 -3.02 12.27 -6.64
CA VAL A 136 -3.80 11.16 -7.19
C VAL A 136 -3.27 10.80 -8.57
N SER A 137 -3.16 9.49 -8.86
CA SER A 137 -2.72 8.99 -10.17
C SER A 137 -3.35 7.63 -10.48
N GLU A 138 -3.58 7.37 -11.76
CA GLU A 138 -3.94 6.02 -12.26
C GLU A 138 -2.72 5.10 -12.37
N ILE A 139 -1.51 5.66 -12.28
CA ILE A 139 -0.27 4.90 -12.41
C ILE A 139 0.11 4.30 -11.05
N ILE A 140 0.08 2.97 -10.95
CA ILE A 140 0.33 2.24 -9.70
C ILE A 140 1.62 1.40 -9.70
N ASN A 141 2.15 1.09 -10.89
CA ASN A 141 3.29 0.17 -11.05
C ASN A 141 4.63 0.87 -11.28
N GLN A 142 4.67 2.18 -11.12
CA GLN A 142 5.88 3.01 -11.28
C GLN A 142 6.13 3.82 -10.01
N ASN A 143 7.37 4.26 -9.85
CA ASN A 143 7.70 5.20 -8.80
C ASN A 143 6.98 6.53 -9.07
N ILE A 144 6.03 6.91 -8.21
CA ILE A 144 5.19 8.10 -8.39
C ILE A 144 6.02 9.39 -8.49
N ILE A 145 7.16 9.45 -7.79
CA ILE A 145 8.08 10.60 -7.86
C ILE A 145 8.66 10.71 -9.28
N LYS A 146 9.05 9.59 -9.87
CA LYS A 146 9.57 9.55 -11.24
C LYS A 146 8.48 9.94 -12.24
N VAL A 147 7.26 9.49 -12.04
CA VAL A 147 6.10 9.90 -12.86
C VAL A 147 5.88 11.40 -12.74
N ALA A 148 5.93 11.95 -11.52
CA ALA A 148 5.75 13.39 -11.25
C ALA A 148 6.79 14.28 -11.95
N THR A 149 8.00 13.77 -12.16
CA THR A 149 9.09 14.53 -12.82
C THR A 149 9.09 14.37 -14.35
N THR A 150 8.51 13.28 -14.88
CA THR A 150 8.53 13.00 -16.33
C THR A 150 7.25 13.42 -17.05
N ASP A 151 6.11 13.37 -16.37
CA ASP A 151 4.81 13.72 -16.96
C ASP A 151 3.83 14.15 -15.86
N GLU A 152 3.81 15.46 -15.59
CA GLU A 152 2.92 16.05 -14.57
C GLU A 152 1.44 15.85 -14.87
N SER A 153 1.04 15.66 -16.13
CA SER A 153 -0.37 15.44 -16.51
C SER A 153 -0.96 14.16 -15.94
N LYS A 154 -0.11 13.21 -15.55
CA LYS A 154 -0.51 11.93 -14.95
C LYS A 154 -0.73 11.97 -13.45
N ILE A 155 -0.56 13.14 -12.85
CA ILE A 155 -0.75 13.32 -11.41
C ILE A 155 -1.64 14.53 -11.17
N LEU A 156 -2.81 14.28 -10.61
CA LEU A 156 -3.65 15.35 -10.08
C LEU A 156 -3.10 15.80 -8.73
N ARG A 157 -2.92 17.11 -8.58
CA ARG A 157 -2.51 17.77 -7.32
C ARG A 157 -3.66 18.63 -6.81
N ILE A 158 -4.03 18.46 -5.56
CA ILE A 158 -5.01 19.32 -4.86
C ILE A 158 -4.35 19.85 -3.59
N ASN A 159 -4.16 21.15 -3.52
CA ASN A 159 -3.53 21.82 -2.39
C ASN A 159 -4.59 22.28 -1.40
N LEU A 160 -4.34 22.03 -0.13
CA LEU A 160 -5.13 22.48 1.02
C LEU A 160 -4.23 23.33 1.92
N LYS A 161 -4.79 24.39 2.49
CA LYS A 161 -4.16 25.04 3.64
C LYS A 161 -4.37 24.17 4.88
N TYR A 162 -3.49 24.32 5.86
CA TYR A 162 -3.64 23.64 7.13
C TYR A 162 -5.00 23.99 7.78
N GLY A 163 -5.76 22.98 8.17
CA GLY A 163 -7.09 23.11 8.77
C GLY A 163 -8.23 23.21 7.76
N GLU A 164 -7.97 23.23 6.45
CA GLU A 164 -9.01 23.11 5.41
C GLU A 164 -9.32 21.65 5.14
N GLU A 165 -10.59 21.36 4.89
CA GLU A 165 -11.05 20.04 4.45
C GLU A 165 -11.32 20.01 2.95
N PHE A 166 -11.35 18.81 2.36
CA PHE A 166 -11.72 18.64 0.96
C PHE A 166 -13.19 19.04 0.73
N ASN A 167 -13.43 19.89 -0.24
CA ASN A 167 -14.77 20.26 -0.67
C ASN A 167 -15.24 19.40 -1.86
N GLU A 168 -16.55 19.44 -2.12
CA GLU A 168 -17.18 18.66 -3.19
C GLU A 168 -16.56 18.89 -4.56
N THR A 169 -16.25 20.16 -4.90
CA THR A 169 -15.63 20.51 -6.18
C THR A 169 -14.25 19.84 -6.37
N GLN A 170 -13.47 19.76 -5.30
CA GLN A 170 -12.16 19.09 -5.34
C GLN A 170 -12.31 17.58 -5.51
N ILE A 171 -13.29 16.97 -4.84
CA ILE A 171 -13.57 15.53 -5.00
C ILE A 171 -14.11 15.22 -6.41
N LEU A 172 -14.95 16.08 -6.97
CA LEU A 172 -15.41 15.93 -8.35
C LEU A 172 -14.25 15.99 -9.35
N LYS A 173 -13.24 16.86 -9.13
CA LYS A 173 -12.01 16.88 -9.95
C LYS A 173 -11.24 15.56 -9.86
N VAL A 174 -11.20 14.91 -8.68
CA VAL A 174 -10.57 13.59 -8.53
C VAL A 174 -11.33 12.55 -9.34
N LEU A 175 -12.66 12.52 -9.25
CA LEU A 175 -13.48 11.56 -9.99
C LEU A 175 -13.35 11.74 -11.50
N ASP A 176 -13.39 12.99 -11.97
CA ASP A 176 -13.23 13.31 -13.40
C ASP A 176 -11.82 12.89 -13.90
N PHE A 177 -10.77 13.18 -13.11
CA PHE A 177 -9.40 12.79 -13.43
C PHE A 177 -9.22 11.26 -13.53
N LEU A 178 -9.88 10.50 -12.64
CA LEU A 178 -9.86 9.03 -12.63
C LEU A 178 -10.91 8.39 -13.54
N SER A 179 -11.63 9.19 -14.35
CA SER A 179 -12.73 8.73 -15.22
C SER A 179 -13.78 7.90 -14.47
N LEU A 180 -14.06 8.28 -13.21
CA LEU A 180 -15.02 7.59 -12.35
C LEU A 180 -16.38 8.28 -12.32
N ASP A 181 -17.43 7.48 -12.14
CA ASP A 181 -18.82 7.94 -12.04
C ASP A 181 -19.05 8.79 -10.78
N LYS A 182 -19.81 9.89 -10.90
CA LYS A 182 -20.18 10.80 -9.82
C LYS A 182 -20.92 10.13 -8.64
N ARG A 183 -21.53 8.97 -8.86
CA ARG A 183 -22.15 8.16 -7.79
C ARG A 183 -21.15 7.79 -6.67
N TYR A 184 -19.84 7.84 -6.93
CA TYR A 184 -18.80 7.59 -5.94
C TYR A 184 -18.41 8.82 -5.12
N LEU A 185 -19.03 9.99 -5.35
CA LEU A 185 -18.69 11.25 -4.69
C LEU A 185 -18.63 11.10 -3.15
N GLN A 186 -19.70 10.58 -2.54
CA GLN A 186 -19.75 10.40 -1.08
C GLN A 186 -18.65 9.45 -0.58
N ASN A 187 -18.42 8.33 -1.29
CA ASN A 187 -17.39 7.37 -0.90
C ASN A 187 -15.98 7.98 -0.92
N PHE A 188 -15.68 8.80 -1.93
CA PHE A 188 -14.39 9.48 -2.06
C PHE A 188 -14.26 10.61 -1.04
N SER A 189 -15.32 11.38 -0.80
CA SER A 189 -15.36 12.42 0.23
C SER A 189 -15.05 11.82 1.61
N ASP A 190 -15.74 10.75 2.00
CA ASP A 190 -15.53 10.06 3.27
C ASP A 190 -14.11 9.47 3.38
N PHE A 191 -13.60 8.89 2.29
CA PHE A 191 -12.26 8.32 2.27
C PHE A 191 -11.19 9.40 2.45
N PHE A 192 -11.23 10.48 1.67
CA PHE A 192 -10.23 11.53 1.75
C PHE A 192 -10.32 12.34 3.04
N ALA A 193 -11.51 12.56 3.59
CA ALA A 193 -11.67 13.17 4.90
C ALA A 193 -10.98 12.32 5.99
N LYS A 194 -11.22 11.01 6.02
CA LYS A 194 -10.57 10.10 6.98
C LYS A 194 -9.06 10.05 6.79
N LEU A 195 -8.58 10.03 5.54
CA LEU A 195 -7.16 10.02 5.23
C LEU A 195 -6.49 11.32 5.70
N TYR A 196 -7.11 12.47 5.44
CA TYR A 196 -6.64 13.78 5.89
C TYR A 196 -6.62 13.88 7.42
N HIS A 197 -7.71 13.51 8.10
CA HIS A 197 -7.75 13.50 9.56
C HIS A 197 -6.69 12.59 10.17
N THR A 198 -6.45 11.42 9.56
CA THR A 198 -5.38 10.52 9.99
C THR A 198 -4.02 11.16 9.83
N PHE A 199 -3.78 11.83 8.71
CA PHE A 199 -2.54 12.54 8.40
C PHE A 199 -2.26 13.62 9.45
N ILE A 200 -3.24 14.47 9.76
CA ILE A 200 -3.13 15.55 10.77
C ILE A 200 -2.93 14.98 12.17
N LYS A 201 -3.77 14.00 12.57
CA LYS A 201 -3.73 13.38 13.91
C LYS A 201 -2.39 12.75 14.24
N LEU A 202 -1.69 12.21 13.25
CA LEU A 202 -0.39 11.54 13.41
C LEU A 202 0.80 12.47 13.19
N ASP A 203 0.57 13.74 12.88
CA ASP A 203 1.62 14.69 12.48
C ASP A 203 2.52 14.06 11.40
N ALA A 204 1.88 13.44 10.40
CA ALA A 204 2.57 12.70 9.36
C ALA A 204 3.14 13.65 8.31
N GLN A 205 4.28 13.30 7.72
CA GLN A 205 4.85 14.01 6.57
C GLN A 205 4.29 13.48 5.25
N MET A 206 3.87 12.21 5.25
CA MET A 206 3.29 11.52 4.10
C MET A 206 2.41 10.35 4.57
N ILE A 207 1.30 10.15 3.90
CA ILE A 207 0.40 8.99 4.07
C ILE A 207 -0.03 8.44 2.71
#